data_104151299c7e3f9407b58f305c8186d7
#
_entry.id   104151299c7e3f9407b58f305c8186d7
#
_cell.length_a   1.000
_cell.length_b   1.000
_cell.length_c   1.000
_cell.angle_alpha   90.00
_cell.angle_beta   90.00
_cell.angle_gamma   90.00
#
_symmetry.space_group_name_H-M   'P 1'
#
loop_
_entity.id
_entity.type
_entity.pdbx_description
1 polymer ?
#
loop_
_entity_poly.entity_id
_entity_poly.type
_entity_poly.pdbx_seq_one_letter_code
_entity_poly.pdbx_strand_id
1 'polypeptide(L)'
;MRKLFLLTLFCLCFAGVWAQDNIAFGTSDDWNIYGTFYKGESDRCVILLHDLEKSHIEFATLAENLRSENFCYLSIDLRGHGLSTNKGKYEEFEKTGQKNEFNKMIEDVDSAVKYMENQGFTEENIYLLGVGLGANVAGKSLTKHPNIAGIAMVTPSLKQRDVVTLSGIKDYKGPVFIGVSSDDRKQFMEASFIRNASFLHSGAGKVTFQTAYNLKGAAMLNKYMLPSLIQWLKTPTLPEIKPDIITISTTEEEPLAEQNNVTSPDGN
;
A
#
# COMPACT_ATOMS: atom_id res chain seq x y z
N MET A 1 25.88 -67.12 0.20
CA MET A 1 25.86 -65.89 1.01
C MET A 1 25.76 -64.68 0.06
N ARG A 2 24.55 -64.16 -0.16
CA ARG A 2 24.28 -62.98 -1.02
C ARG A 2 24.36 -61.73 -0.17
N LYS A 3 25.33 -60.85 -0.39
CA LYS A 3 25.44 -59.54 0.29
C LYS A 3 24.48 -58.59 -0.43
N LEU A 4 23.43 -58.17 0.27
CA LEU A 4 22.51 -57.15 -0.14
C LEU A 4 23.15 -55.76 0.12
N PHE A 5 23.49 -55.02 -0.95
CA PHE A 5 23.97 -53.64 -0.86
C PHE A 5 22.73 -52.74 -0.82
N LEU A 6 22.45 -52.17 0.36
CA LEU A 6 21.44 -51.11 0.52
C LEU A 6 22.04 -49.79 0.05
N LEU A 7 21.62 -49.31 -1.12
CA LEU A 7 21.98 -47.99 -1.65
C LEU A 7 20.99 -47.01 -1.01
N THR A 8 21.41 -46.32 0.05
CA THR A 8 20.65 -45.18 0.64
C THR A 8 20.83 -43.97 -0.28
N LEU A 9 19.75 -43.64 -1.02
CA LEU A 9 19.65 -42.42 -1.80
C LEU A 9 19.48 -41.25 -0.85
N PHE A 10 20.55 -40.49 -0.59
CA PHE A 10 20.52 -39.27 0.21
C PHE A 10 19.98 -38.14 -0.67
N CYS A 11 18.67 -37.86 -0.56
CA CYS A 11 18.05 -36.75 -1.26
C CYS A 11 18.50 -35.44 -0.56
N LEU A 12 19.52 -34.79 -1.09
CA LEU A 12 19.92 -33.44 -0.67
C LEU A 12 18.84 -32.45 -1.14
N CYS A 13 17.89 -32.16 -0.27
CA CYS A 13 17.04 -30.99 -0.42
C CYS A 13 17.92 -29.75 -0.28
N PHE A 14 18.36 -29.16 -1.40
CA PHE A 14 18.87 -27.81 -1.42
C PHE A 14 17.70 -26.87 -1.10
N ALA A 15 17.48 -26.58 0.16
CA ALA A 15 16.75 -25.39 0.55
C ALA A 15 17.59 -24.20 0.10
N GLY A 16 17.22 -23.60 -1.01
CA GLY A 16 17.85 -22.37 -1.49
C GLY A 16 17.71 -21.32 -0.40
N VAL A 17 18.81 -20.94 0.24
CA VAL A 17 18.84 -19.78 1.12
C VAL A 17 18.74 -18.57 0.21
N TRP A 18 17.55 -18.01 0.08
CA TRP A 18 17.34 -16.75 -0.63
C TRP A 18 18.01 -15.65 0.18
N ALA A 19 19.16 -15.18 -0.30
CA ALA A 19 19.87 -14.06 0.31
C ALA A 19 19.20 -12.74 -0.11
N GLN A 20 19.26 -11.75 0.75
CA GLN A 20 18.97 -10.37 0.40
C GLN A 20 20.17 -9.83 -0.37
N ASP A 21 19.94 -9.30 -1.56
CA ASP A 21 20.99 -8.76 -2.42
C ASP A 21 21.02 -7.23 -2.34
N ASN A 22 22.20 -6.65 -2.22
CA ASN A 22 22.40 -5.23 -2.48
C ASN A 22 22.41 -5.02 -3.98
N ILE A 23 21.60 -4.09 -4.45
CA ILE A 23 21.43 -3.82 -5.88
C ILE A 23 21.66 -2.35 -6.21
N ALA A 24 21.97 -2.08 -7.47
CA ALA A 24 21.96 -0.74 -8.03
C ALA A 24 21.46 -0.77 -9.48
N PHE A 25 20.74 0.25 -9.89
CA PHE A 25 20.30 0.45 -11.27
C PHE A 25 20.26 1.93 -11.63
N GLY A 26 20.36 2.24 -12.93
CA GLY A 26 20.32 3.61 -13.44
C GLY A 26 18.90 4.07 -13.74
N THR A 27 18.65 5.37 -13.58
CA THR A 27 17.44 6.04 -14.08
C THR A 27 17.65 6.63 -15.47
N SER A 28 16.57 6.99 -16.15
CA SER A 28 16.61 7.65 -17.46
C SER A 28 17.32 9.01 -17.47
N ASP A 29 17.47 9.64 -16.32
CA ASP A 29 18.13 10.92 -16.08
C ASP A 29 19.46 10.77 -15.32
N ASP A 30 20.12 9.59 -15.43
CA ASP A 30 21.46 9.26 -14.96
C ASP A 30 21.66 9.29 -13.44
N TRP A 31 20.64 9.05 -12.65
CA TRP A 31 20.82 8.71 -11.25
C TRP A 31 21.15 7.24 -11.07
N ASN A 32 22.01 6.92 -10.12
CA ASN A 32 22.24 5.56 -9.65
C ASN A 32 21.41 5.33 -8.40
N ILE A 33 20.40 4.47 -8.49
CA ILE A 33 19.52 4.12 -7.38
C ILE A 33 20.02 2.83 -6.75
N TYR A 34 20.27 2.89 -5.46
CA TYR A 34 20.72 1.76 -4.65
C TYR A 34 19.57 1.23 -3.82
N GLY A 35 19.69 -0.01 -3.39
CA GLY A 35 18.69 -0.63 -2.53
C GLY A 35 19.00 -2.07 -2.20
N THR A 36 18.02 -2.73 -1.62
CA THR A 36 18.08 -4.16 -1.30
C THR A 36 16.92 -4.89 -1.94
N PHE A 37 17.21 -6.02 -2.53
CA PHE A 37 16.24 -6.88 -3.19
C PHE A 37 16.22 -8.25 -2.51
N TYR A 38 15.01 -8.77 -2.28
CA TYR A 38 14.79 -10.14 -1.83
C TYR A 38 13.75 -10.79 -2.76
N LYS A 39 14.17 -11.88 -3.38
CA LYS A 39 13.27 -12.68 -4.22
C LYS A 39 12.64 -13.78 -3.37
N GLY A 40 11.42 -13.53 -2.88
CA GLY A 40 10.60 -14.54 -2.22
C GLY A 40 9.97 -15.52 -3.20
N GLU A 41 9.18 -16.45 -2.69
CA GLU A 41 8.42 -17.42 -3.49
C GLU A 41 7.12 -16.85 -4.04
N SER A 42 6.66 -15.71 -3.51
CA SER A 42 5.44 -15.03 -3.96
C SER A 42 5.59 -14.52 -5.39
N ASP A 43 4.52 -14.61 -6.15
CA ASP A 43 4.37 -13.92 -7.43
C ASP A 43 4.18 -12.41 -7.29
N ARG A 44 4.05 -11.91 -6.06
CA ARG A 44 3.87 -10.49 -5.72
C ARG A 44 5.14 -9.88 -5.18
N CYS A 45 5.44 -8.67 -5.60
CA CYS A 45 6.57 -7.90 -5.11
C CYS A 45 6.14 -6.53 -4.58
N VAL A 46 6.81 -6.07 -3.53
CA VAL A 46 6.56 -4.76 -2.92
C VAL A 46 7.77 -3.85 -3.10
N ILE A 47 7.62 -2.73 -3.82
CA ILE A 47 8.62 -1.67 -3.89
C ILE A 47 8.40 -0.74 -2.70
N LEU A 48 9.44 -0.54 -1.87
CA LEU A 48 9.42 0.21 -0.63
C LEU A 48 10.13 1.56 -0.81
N LEU A 49 9.40 2.66 -0.52
CA LEU A 49 9.81 4.04 -0.74
C LEU A 49 9.83 4.79 0.59
N HIS A 50 11.01 5.08 1.12
CA HIS A 50 11.24 5.69 2.44
C HIS A 50 10.78 7.15 2.52
N ASP A 51 10.67 7.66 3.75
CA ASP A 51 10.36 9.07 4.02
C ASP A 51 11.57 10.00 3.74
N LEU A 52 11.30 11.29 3.69
CA LEU A 52 12.33 12.35 3.62
C LEU A 52 13.36 12.14 4.75
N GLU A 53 14.63 12.37 4.43
CA GLU A 53 15.77 12.21 5.38
C GLU A 53 16.01 10.75 5.85
N LYS A 54 15.39 9.77 5.21
CA LYS A 54 15.56 8.34 5.49
C LYS A 54 16.29 7.65 4.34
N SER A 55 16.35 6.33 4.41
CA SER A 55 16.91 5.45 3.40
C SER A 55 16.14 4.12 3.38
N HIS A 56 16.51 3.20 2.49
CA HIS A 56 15.92 1.87 2.44
C HIS A 56 15.93 1.12 3.79
N ILE A 57 16.86 1.44 4.70
CA ILE A 57 16.98 0.83 6.04
C ILE A 57 15.76 1.14 6.93
N GLU A 58 15.00 2.20 6.65
CA GLU A 58 13.77 2.52 7.38
C GLU A 58 12.79 1.33 7.42
N PHE A 59 12.86 0.47 6.43
CA PHE A 59 11.97 -0.68 6.29
C PHE A 59 12.52 -2.00 6.85
N ALA A 60 13.59 -1.99 7.65
CA ALA A 60 14.22 -3.22 8.14
C ALA A 60 13.20 -4.19 8.79
N THR A 61 12.34 -3.69 9.69
CA THR A 61 11.31 -4.50 10.36
C THR A 61 10.25 -5.01 9.36
N LEU A 62 9.79 -4.15 8.43
CA LEU A 62 8.83 -4.55 7.40
C LEU A 62 9.44 -5.61 6.48
N ALA A 63 10.70 -5.43 6.06
CA ALA A 63 11.42 -6.36 5.20
C ALA A 63 11.54 -7.76 5.83
N GLU A 64 11.83 -7.84 7.14
CA GLU A 64 11.83 -9.12 7.87
C GLU A 64 10.45 -9.79 7.85
N ASN A 65 9.38 -9.04 8.04
CA ASN A 65 8.02 -9.56 7.98
C ASN A 65 7.63 -9.99 6.56
N LEU A 66 7.98 -9.23 5.54
CA LEU A 66 7.75 -9.62 4.14
C LEU A 66 8.49 -10.92 3.80
N ARG A 67 9.75 -11.07 4.26
CA ARG A 67 10.52 -12.31 4.11
C ARG A 67 9.87 -13.50 4.79
N SER A 68 9.42 -13.33 6.04
CA SER A 68 8.78 -14.42 6.79
C SER A 68 7.48 -14.89 6.14
N GLU A 69 6.85 -14.04 5.33
CA GLU A 69 5.65 -14.34 4.56
C GLU A 69 5.94 -14.68 3.08
N ASN A 70 7.23 -14.88 2.75
CA ASN A 70 7.72 -15.21 1.41
C ASN A 70 7.39 -14.17 0.31
N PHE A 71 7.06 -12.92 0.68
CA PHE A 71 6.90 -11.84 -0.29
C PHE A 71 8.24 -11.42 -0.88
N CYS A 72 8.26 -11.16 -2.20
CA CYS A 72 9.32 -10.42 -2.82
C CYS A 72 9.26 -8.95 -2.40
N TYR A 73 10.42 -8.31 -2.19
CA TYR A 73 10.48 -6.86 -2.03
C TYR A 73 11.73 -6.24 -2.64
N LEU A 74 11.60 -4.98 -3.01
CA LEU A 74 12.66 -4.09 -3.44
C LEU A 74 12.60 -2.81 -2.62
N SER A 75 13.53 -2.61 -1.70
CA SER A 75 13.64 -1.39 -0.88
C SER A 75 14.74 -0.50 -1.42
N ILE A 76 14.39 0.70 -1.90
CA ILE A 76 15.32 1.60 -2.59
C ILE A 76 15.64 2.86 -1.77
N ASP A 77 16.84 3.39 -1.99
CA ASP A 77 17.18 4.76 -1.62
C ASP A 77 16.72 5.70 -2.74
N LEU A 78 15.72 6.52 -2.49
CA LEU A 78 15.30 7.56 -3.44
C LEU A 78 16.47 8.51 -3.73
N ARG A 79 16.52 9.08 -4.93
CA ARG A 79 17.58 10.05 -5.32
C ARG A 79 17.88 11.07 -4.24
N GLY A 80 19.17 11.36 -4.06
CA GLY A 80 19.67 12.26 -3.02
C GLY A 80 19.74 11.65 -1.62
N HIS A 81 19.25 10.44 -1.39
CA HIS A 81 19.23 9.78 -0.08
C HIS A 81 20.12 8.53 -0.06
N GLY A 82 20.50 8.09 1.15
CA GLY A 82 21.26 6.88 1.36
C GLY A 82 22.52 6.82 0.50
N LEU A 83 22.61 5.79 -0.35
CA LEU A 83 23.71 5.63 -1.32
C LEU A 83 23.41 6.23 -2.71
N SER A 84 22.17 6.66 -2.98
CA SER A 84 21.73 7.21 -4.26
C SER A 84 22.05 8.71 -4.39
N THR A 85 23.33 9.06 -4.25
CA THR A 85 23.82 10.47 -4.16
C THR A 85 24.81 10.88 -5.26
N ASN A 86 24.87 10.15 -6.36
CA ASN A 86 25.85 10.40 -7.43
C ASN A 86 25.69 11.76 -8.13
N LYS A 87 24.55 12.42 -8.01
CA LYS A 87 24.28 13.76 -8.60
C LYS A 87 23.90 14.83 -7.56
N GLY A 88 24.14 14.56 -6.28
CA GLY A 88 23.88 15.49 -5.19
C GLY A 88 23.06 14.85 -4.06
N LYS A 89 22.87 15.61 -2.99
CA LYS A 89 22.11 15.17 -1.82
C LYS A 89 20.78 15.91 -1.72
N TYR A 90 19.77 15.29 -1.10
CA TYR A 90 18.42 15.86 -0.98
C TYR A 90 18.39 17.22 -0.28
N GLU A 91 19.36 17.53 0.60
CA GLU A 91 19.49 18.81 1.28
C GLU A 91 19.78 19.95 0.29
N GLU A 92 20.40 19.64 -0.85
CA GLU A 92 20.80 20.57 -1.90
C GLU A 92 19.69 20.80 -2.92
N PHE A 93 18.62 19.98 -2.89
CA PHE A 93 17.52 20.10 -3.85
C PHE A 93 16.67 21.33 -3.60
N GLU A 94 16.20 21.94 -4.68
CA GLU A 94 15.15 22.97 -4.59
C GLU A 94 13.92 22.40 -3.89
N LYS A 95 13.44 23.12 -2.87
CA LYS A 95 12.34 22.65 -2.02
C LYS A 95 10.97 22.80 -2.68
N THR A 96 10.88 23.62 -3.72
CA THR A 96 9.64 23.94 -4.43
C THR A 96 9.90 23.99 -5.94
N GLY A 97 8.82 23.95 -6.72
CA GLY A 97 8.86 23.94 -8.17
C GLY A 97 8.62 22.55 -8.77
N GLN A 98 7.88 22.49 -9.87
CA GLN A 98 7.51 21.22 -10.49
C GLN A 98 8.68 20.43 -11.07
N LYS A 99 9.79 21.12 -11.39
CA LYS A 99 10.99 20.52 -11.97
C LYS A 99 12.05 20.18 -10.92
N ASN A 100 11.75 20.32 -9.62
CA ASN A 100 12.69 19.97 -8.57
C ASN A 100 12.97 18.44 -8.57
N GLU A 101 14.09 18.04 -7.98
CA GLU A 101 14.49 16.63 -7.95
C GLU A 101 13.52 15.74 -7.16
N PHE A 102 12.81 16.27 -6.15
CA PHE A 102 11.77 15.52 -5.43
C PHE A 102 10.63 15.12 -6.38
N ASN A 103 10.22 15.98 -7.29
CA ASN A 103 9.19 15.65 -8.28
C ASN A 103 9.65 14.61 -9.30
N LYS A 104 10.95 14.52 -9.54
CA LYS A 104 11.53 13.54 -10.45
C LYS A 104 11.78 12.17 -9.80
N MET A 105 11.54 12.01 -8.49
CA MET A 105 11.62 10.70 -7.83
C MET A 105 10.68 9.65 -8.45
N ILE A 106 9.70 10.06 -9.23
CA ILE A 106 8.90 9.12 -10.05
C ILE A 106 9.74 8.38 -11.09
N GLU A 107 10.90 8.94 -11.53
CA GLU A 107 11.84 8.25 -12.42
C GLU A 107 12.59 7.15 -11.68
N ASP A 108 12.82 7.30 -10.37
CA ASP A 108 13.42 6.26 -9.52
C ASP A 108 12.46 5.07 -9.43
N VAL A 109 11.15 5.35 -9.25
CA VAL A 109 10.10 4.31 -9.23
C VAL A 109 9.95 3.66 -10.60
N ASP A 110 9.96 4.43 -11.70
CA ASP A 110 9.92 3.91 -13.07
C ASP A 110 11.07 2.91 -13.31
N SER A 111 12.28 3.26 -12.87
CA SER A 111 13.44 2.38 -12.99
C SER A 111 13.39 1.17 -12.05
N ALA A 112 12.78 1.33 -10.86
CA ALA A 112 12.53 0.23 -9.94
C ALA A 112 11.51 -0.76 -10.51
N VAL A 113 10.44 -0.28 -11.14
CA VAL A 113 9.46 -1.14 -11.84
C VAL A 113 10.13 -1.90 -12.98
N LYS A 114 10.93 -1.22 -13.83
CA LYS A 114 11.70 -1.87 -14.89
C LYS A 114 12.69 -2.92 -14.37
N TYR A 115 13.33 -2.63 -13.23
CA TYR A 115 14.19 -3.62 -12.57
C TYR A 115 13.38 -4.86 -12.19
N MET A 116 12.17 -4.68 -11.62
CA MET A 116 11.31 -5.79 -11.26
C MET A 116 10.77 -6.56 -12.47
N GLU A 117 10.46 -5.88 -13.57
CA GLU A 117 10.09 -6.54 -14.83
C GLU A 117 11.22 -7.45 -15.34
N ASN A 118 12.46 -7.01 -15.23
CA ASN A 118 13.64 -7.85 -15.56
C ASN A 118 13.81 -9.05 -14.60
N GLN A 119 13.22 -9.01 -13.40
CA GLN A 119 13.17 -10.15 -12.48
C GLN A 119 11.96 -11.08 -12.75
N GLY A 120 11.13 -10.76 -13.74
CA GLY A 120 9.98 -11.57 -14.19
C GLY A 120 8.64 -11.17 -13.58
N PHE A 121 8.53 -10.00 -12.93
CA PHE A 121 7.26 -9.44 -12.45
C PHE A 121 6.61 -8.57 -13.53
N THR A 122 5.30 -8.38 -13.44
CA THR A 122 4.54 -7.41 -14.23
C THR A 122 3.94 -6.35 -13.31
N GLU A 123 3.48 -5.21 -13.84
CA GLU A 123 2.86 -4.17 -13.02
C GLU A 123 1.72 -4.72 -12.15
N GLU A 124 0.94 -5.67 -12.67
CA GLU A 124 -0.19 -6.31 -11.98
C GLU A 124 0.23 -7.20 -10.79
N ASN A 125 1.52 -7.46 -10.66
CA ASN A 125 2.11 -8.20 -9.52
C ASN A 125 2.92 -7.29 -8.58
N ILE A 126 3.15 -6.03 -8.95
CA ILE A 126 3.95 -5.08 -8.18
C ILE A 126 3.05 -4.21 -7.31
N TYR A 127 3.38 -4.09 -6.04
CA TYR A 127 2.78 -3.17 -5.09
C TYR A 127 3.75 -2.04 -4.79
N LEU A 128 3.26 -0.81 -4.66
CA LEU A 128 4.05 0.32 -4.15
C LEU A 128 3.68 0.54 -2.67
N LEU A 129 4.69 0.64 -1.81
CA LEU A 129 4.49 1.03 -0.42
C LEU A 129 5.40 2.22 -0.12
N GLY A 130 4.82 3.32 0.30
CA GLY A 130 5.56 4.52 0.67
C GLY A 130 5.22 5.04 2.05
N VAL A 131 6.20 5.69 2.68
CA VAL A 131 6.06 6.40 3.95
C VAL A 131 6.38 7.87 3.73
N GLY A 132 5.58 8.79 4.27
CA GLY A 132 5.80 10.23 4.18
C GLY A 132 6.00 10.71 2.75
N LEU A 133 7.19 11.26 2.42
CA LEU A 133 7.53 11.65 1.05
C LEU A 133 7.43 10.46 0.08
N GLY A 134 7.90 9.28 0.47
CA GLY A 134 7.77 8.06 -0.33
C GLY A 134 6.31 7.70 -0.63
N ALA A 135 5.38 7.97 0.29
CA ALA A 135 3.95 7.79 0.05
C ALA A 135 3.41 8.75 -1.03
N ASN A 136 3.89 10.00 -1.02
CA ASN A 136 3.54 10.97 -2.05
C ASN A 136 4.14 10.58 -3.42
N VAL A 137 5.40 10.11 -3.44
CA VAL A 137 6.06 9.61 -4.65
C VAL A 137 5.30 8.41 -5.20
N ALA A 138 4.94 7.43 -4.35
CA ALA A 138 4.15 6.27 -4.76
C ALA A 138 2.82 6.68 -5.41
N GLY A 139 2.05 7.57 -4.75
CA GLY A 139 0.80 8.08 -5.29
C GLY A 139 0.95 8.79 -6.64
N LYS A 140 1.99 9.61 -6.78
CA LYS A 140 2.28 10.30 -8.05
C LYS A 140 2.73 9.34 -9.15
N SER A 141 3.50 8.29 -8.81
CA SER A 141 4.02 7.32 -9.78
C SER A 141 2.93 6.56 -10.53
N LEU A 142 1.70 6.49 -9.98
CA LEU A 142 0.56 5.90 -10.68
C LEU A 142 0.19 6.64 -11.98
N THR A 143 0.68 7.88 -12.19
CA THR A 143 0.56 8.57 -13.49
C THR A 143 1.33 7.89 -14.62
N LYS A 144 2.40 7.14 -14.28
CA LYS A 144 3.20 6.35 -15.22
C LYS A 144 2.83 4.87 -15.19
N HIS A 145 2.44 4.38 -14.02
CA HIS A 145 2.19 2.97 -13.74
C HIS A 145 0.75 2.74 -13.22
N PRO A 146 -0.27 2.96 -14.08
CA PRO A 146 -1.67 2.85 -13.66
C PRO A 146 -2.12 1.41 -13.36
N ASN A 147 -1.36 0.41 -13.81
CA ASN A 147 -1.68 -1.01 -13.65
C ASN A 147 -1.02 -1.67 -12.44
N ILE A 148 -0.32 -0.90 -11.60
CA ILE A 148 0.25 -1.41 -10.34
C ILE A 148 -0.83 -2.14 -9.54
N ALA A 149 -0.47 -3.33 -9.01
CA ALA A 149 -1.39 -4.23 -8.32
C ALA A 149 -2.07 -3.60 -7.09
N GLY A 150 -1.37 -2.73 -6.37
CA GLY A 150 -1.90 -2.01 -5.21
C GLY A 150 -0.93 -0.97 -4.68
N ILE A 151 -1.46 0.00 -3.94
CA ILE A 151 -0.65 1.05 -3.32
C ILE A 151 -0.94 1.15 -1.81
N ALA A 152 0.11 1.13 -1.00
CA ALA A 152 0.04 1.40 0.43
C ALA A 152 0.76 2.72 0.75
N MET A 153 0.06 3.63 1.39
CA MET A 153 0.56 4.96 1.76
C MET A 153 0.45 5.16 3.27
N VAL A 154 1.60 5.31 3.93
CA VAL A 154 1.66 5.57 5.37
C VAL A 154 2.06 7.02 5.59
N THR A 155 1.25 7.75 6.36
CA THR A 155 1.41 9.21 6.57
C THR A 155 1.50 10.01 5.27
N PRO A 156 0.61 9.78 4.26
CA PRO A 156 0.60 10.57 3.05
C PRO A 156 0.16 12.00 3.33
N SER A 157 0.58 12.93 2.48
CA SER A 157 0.06 14.29 2.43
C SER A 157 -0.46 14.62 1.03
N LEU A 158 -1.29 15.65 0.89
CA LEU A 158 -1.75 16.09 -0.43
C LEU A 158 -0.58 16.54 -1.30
N LYS A 159 0.39 17.22 -0.65
CA LYS A 159 1.58 17.72 -1.32
C LYS A 159 2.76 17.85 -0.35
N GLN A 160 3.89 17.22 -0.67
CA GLN A 160 5.16 17.37 0.05
C GLN A 160 6.28 17.64 -0.96
N ARG A 161 7.09 18.68 -0.76
CA ARG A 161 8.14 19.10 -1.72
C ARG A 161 7.62 19.25 -3.16
N ASP A 162 6.40 19.70 -3.31
CA ASP A 162 5.62 19.79 -4.57
C ASP A 162 5.34 18.45 -5.25
N VAL A 163 5.61 17.33 -4.61
CA VAL A 163 5.13 16.01 -5.02
C VAL A 163 3.66 15.89 -4.64
N VAL A 164 2.77 15.91 -5.63
CA VAL A 164 1.31 15.90 -5.45
C VAL A 164 0.79 14.48 -5.54
N THR A 165 0.29 13.94 -4.43
CA THR A 165 -0.21 12.55 -4.33
C THR A 165 -1.42 12.30 -5.22
N LEU A 166 -2.36 13.25 -5.26
CA LEU A 166 -3.60 13.10 -6.01
C LEU A 166 -3.39 13.02 -7.53
N SER A 167 -2.20 13.39 -8.05
CA SER A 167 -1.93 13.34 -9.50
C SER A 167 -2.16 11.96 -10.12
N GLY A 168 -1.82 10.87 -9.42
CA GLY A 168 -2.04 9.52 -9.88
C GLY A 168 -3.27 8.85 -9.25
N ILE A 169 -3.56 9.16 -7.97
CA ILE A 169 -4.70 8.56 -7.24
C ILE A 169 -6.04 8.84 -7.92
N LYS A 170 -6.22 10.02 -8.51
CA LYS A 170 -7.49 10.44 -9.16
C LYS A 170 -7.93 9.54 -10.31
N ASP A 171 -7.03 8.78 -10.90
CA ASP A 171 -7.35 7.89 -12.05
C ASP A 171 -7.10 6.41 -11.71
N TYR A 172 -6.55 6.13 -10.53
CA TYR A 172 -6.20 4.78 -10.12
C TYR A 172 -7.41 3.98 -9.67
N LYS A 173 -7.52 2.72 -10.16
CA LYS A 173 -8.66 1.83 -9.91
C LYS A 173 -8.31 0.60 -9.07
N GLY A 174 -7.04 0.45 -8.74
CA GLY A 174 -6.55 -0.66 -7.91
C GLY A 174 -6.80 -0.43 -6.42
N PRO A 175 -6.46 -1.42 -5.59
CA PRO A 175 -6.62 -1.34 -4.14
C PRO A 175 -5.65 -0.34 -3.50
N VAL A 176 -6.14 0.38 -2.48
CA VAL A 176 -5.42 1.43 -1.76
C VAL A 176 -5.46 1.15 -0.26
N PHE A 177 -4.30 1.10 0.38
CA PHE A 177 -4.16 1.12 1.83
C PHE A 177 -3.63 2.49 2.28
N ILE A 178 -4.29 3.11 3.25
CA ILE A 178 -3.86 4.39 3.83
C ILE A 178 -3.74 4.24 5.34
N GLY A 179 -2.55 4.49 5.86
CA GLY A 179 -2.27 4.54 7.29
C GLY A 179 -1.93 5.96 7.74
N VAL A 180 -2.59 6.48 8.78
CA VAL A 180 -2.37 7.84 9.28
C VAL A 180 -2.53 7.94 10.78
N SER A 181 -1.79 8.88 11.42
CA SER A 181 -2.00 9.21 12.82
C SER A 181 -3.24 10.09 13.00
N SER A 182 -4.08 9.75 13.99
CA SER A 182 -5.22 10.58 14.38
C SER A 182 -4.82 11.85 15.15
N ASP A 183 -3.60 11.89 15.71
CA ASP A 183 -3.11 13.01 16.53
C ASP A 183 -2.62 14.20 15.69
N ASP A 184 -2.22 13.95 14.45
CA ASP A 184 -1.88 14.99 13.49
C ASP A 184 -3.11 15.40 12.69
N ARG A 185 -3.84 16.40 13.19
CA ARG A 185 -5.08 16.87 12.57
C ARG A 185 -4.91 17.23 11.10
N LYS A 186 -3.83 17.92 10.74
CA LYS A 186 -3.58 18.32 9.34
C LYS A 186 -3.38 17.10 8.46
N GLN A 187 -2.49 16.21 8.87
CA GLN A 187 -2.16 15.01 8.10
C GLN A 187 -3.35 14.06 8.00
N PHE A 188 -4.13 13.92 9.09
CA PHE A 188 -5.36 13.14 9.08
C PHE A 188 -6.39 13.68 8.09
N MET A 189 -6.57 15.01 8.02
CA MET A 189 -7.45 15.65 7.03
C MET A 189 -6.94 15.40 5.60
N GLU A 190 -5.65 15.59 5.34
CA GLU A 190 -5.06 15.36 4.02
C GLU A 190 -5.21 13.89 3.59
N ALA A 191 -4.92 12.94 4.47
CA ALA A 191 -5.14 11.51 4.22
C ALA A 191 -6.61 11.17 3.98
N SER A 192 -7.53 11.84 4.67
CA SER A 192 -8.98 11.67 4.46
C SER A 192 -9.42 12.17 3.08
N PHE A 193 -8.83 13.26 2.55
CA PHE A 193 -9.06 13.70 1.18
C PHE A 193 -8.56 12.66 0.17
N ILE A 194 -7.36 12.09 0.39
CA ILE A 194 -6.81 11.04 -0.48
C ILE A 194 -7.71 9.80 -0.45
N ARG A 195 -8.18 9.38 0.74
CA ARG A 195 -9.16 8.30 0.88
C ARG A 195 -10.43 8.55 0.07
N ASN A 196 -11.01 9.74 0.18
CA ASN A 196 -12.24 10.07 -0.52
C ASN A 196 -12.05 10.06 -2.05
N ALA A 197 -10.91 10.59 -2.53
CA ALA A 197 -10.55 10.49 -3.94
C ALA A 197 -10.41 9.02 -4.38
N SER A 198 -9.76 8.17 -3.57
CA SER A 198 -9.63 6.74 -3.84
C SER A 198 -10.99 6.04 -3.88
N PHE A 199 -11.92 6.37 -2.98
CA PHE A 199 -13.28 5.81 -3.00
C PHE A 199 -14.03 6.11 -4.30
N LEU A 200 -13.88 7.32 -4.83
CA LEU A 200 -14.54 7.73 -6.08
C LEU A 200 -14.04 6.96 -7.30
N HIS A 201 -12.78 6.57 -7.31
CA HIS A 201 -12.14 5.97 -8.49
C HIS A 201 -11.90 4.46 -8.37
N SER A 202 -11.50 3.99 -7.20
CA SER A 202 -11.23 2.56 -6.94
C SER A 202 -12.47 1.81 -6.45
N GLY A 203 -13.42 2.51 -5.83
CA GLY A 203 -14.56 1.92 -5.13
C GLY A 203 -14.26 1.60 -3.66
N ALA A 204 -15.29 1.67 -2.81
CA ALA A 204 -15.14 1.54 -1.36
C ALA A 204 -14.55 0.19 -0.91
N GLY A 205 -14.89 -0.90 -1.59
CA GLY A 205 -14.37 -2.24 -1.29
C GLY A 205 -12.87 -2.43 -1.55
N LYS A 206 -12.22 -1.45 -2.18
CA LYS A 206 -10.78 -1.47 -2.49
C LYS A 206 -9.95 -0.51 -1.64
N VAL A 207 -10.56 0.25 -0.73
CA VAL A 207 -9.86 1.25 0.07
C VAL A 207 -9.88 0.88 1.54
N THR A 208 -8.70 0.56 2.07
CA THR A 208 -8.47 0.35 3.50
C THR A 208 -7.92 1.63 4.11
N PHE A 209 -8.58 2.14 5.15
CA PHE A 209 -8.14 3.33 5.88
C PHE A 209 -7.95 2.98 7.36
N GLN A 210 -6.71 3.01 7.81
CA GLN A 210 -6.35 2.65 9.18
C GLN A 210 -5.76 3.85 9.91
N THR A 211 -6.21 4.05 11.15
CA THR A 211 -5.71 5.11 12.03
C THR A 211 -4.95 4.51 13.21
N ALA A 212 -3.97 5.25 13.67
CA ALA A 212 -3.24 4.99 14.91
C ALA A 212 -3.01 6.32 15.65
N TYR A 213 -2.32 6.27 16.78
CA TYR A 213 -2.04 7.45 17.60
C TYR A 213 -0.60 7.42 18.13
N ASN A 214 -0.10 8.57 18.57
CA ASN A 214 1.22 8.76 19.22
C ASN A 214 2.45 8.39 18.38
N LEU A 215 2.31 8.00 17.13
CA LEU A 215 3.44 7.70 16.24
C LEU A 215 3.13 8.13 14.80
N LYS A 216 4.18 8.29 14.00
CA LYS A 216 4.10 8.63 12.57
C LYS A 216 5.05 7.74 11.78
N GLY A 217 4.89 7.73 10.46
CA GLY A 217 5.80 7.10 9.52
C GLY A 217 5.99 5.61 9.79
N ALA A 218 7.20 5.11 9.54
CA ALA A 218 7.52 3.70 9.71
C ALA A 218 7.38 3.20 11.14
N ALA A 219 7.59 4.05 12.16
CA ALA A 219 7.38 3.67 13.56
C ALA A 219 5.91 3.34 13.84
N MET A 220 4.98 4.13 13.29
CA MET A 220 3.54 3.86 13.37
C MET A 220 3.16 2.59 12.61
N LEU A 221 3.69 2.45 11.39
CA LEU A 221 3.51 1.25 10.57
C LEU A 221 3.90 -0.01 11.34
N ASN A 222 5.14 -0.04 11.83
CA ASN A 222 5.71 -1.22 12.50
C ASN A 222 4.95 -1.59 13.79
N LYS A 223 4.52 -0.60 14.56
CA LYS A 223 3.88 -0.85 15.85
C LYS A 223 2.39 -1.20 15.75
N TYR A 224 1.66 -0.56 14.84
CA TYR A 224 0.19 -0.62 14.85
C TYR A 224 -0.45 -1.18 13.59
N MET A 225 0.26 -1.16 12.44
CA MET A 225 -0.36 -1.45 11.15
C MET A 225 0.22 -2.67 10.45
N LEU A 226 1.37 -3.18 10.92
CA LEU A 226 2.09 -4.23 10.22
C LEU A 226 1.26 -5.49 9.97
N PRO A 227 0.51 -6.06 10.95
CA PRO A 227 -0.31 -7.24 10.69
C PRO A 227 -1.41 -7.00 9.66
N SER A 228 -2.08 -5.85 9.73
CA SER A 228 -3.15 -5.50 8.78
C SER A 228 -2.61 -5.17 7.40
N LEU A 229 -1.43 -4.57 7.29
CA LEU A 229 -0.76 -4.35 6.02
C LEU A 229 -0.37 -5.69 5.35
N ILE A 230 0.23 -6.61 6.09
CA ILE A 230 0.58 -7.95 5.57
C ILE A 230 -0.69 -8.68 5.12
N GLN A 231 -1.76 -8.63 5.91
CA GLN A 231 -3.04 -9.22 5.50
C GLN A 231 -3.60 -8.55 4.25
N TRP A 232 -3.50 -7.21 4.14
CA TRP A 232 -3.92 -6.48 2.96
C TRP A 232 -3.10 -6.86 1.71
N LEU A 233 -1.78 -7.04 1.84
CA LEU A 233 -0.94 -7.51 0.73
C LEU A 233 -1.35 -8.91 0.24
N LYS A 234 -1.86 -9.77 1.14
CA LYS A 234 -2.41 -11.09 0.78
C LYS A 234 -3.80 -10.98 0.13
N THR A 235 -4.63 -10.09 0.64
CA THR A 235 -6.02 -9.90 0.21
C THR A 235 -6.35 -8.41 0.15
N PRO A 236 -6.00 -7.72 -0.95
CA PRO A 236 -6.04 -6.26 -1.02
C PRO A 236 -7.44 -5.66 -1.20
N THR A 237 -8.47 -6.49 -1.34
CA THR A 237 -9.87 -6.07 -1.41
C THR A 237 -10.60 -6.50 -0.15
N LEU A 238 -11.46 -5.61 0.36
CA LEU A 238 -12.37 -5.98 1.44
C LEU A 238 -13.40 -7.00 0.92
N PRO A 239 -13.86 -7.94 1.76
CA PRO A 239 -14.98 -8.80 1.41
C PRO A 239 -16.18 -7.96 0.99
N GLU A 240 -16.87 -8.38 -0.06
CA GLU A 240 -18.11 -7.74 -0.47
C GLU A 240 -19.12 -7.91 0.68
N ILE A 241 -19.47 -6.82 1.34
CA ILE A 241 -20.55 -6.81 2.34
C ILE A 241 -21.83 -6.95 1.53
N LYS A 242 -22.35 -8.16 1.42
CA LYS A 242 -23.73 -8.35 0.94
C LYS A 242 -24.61 -7.63 1.95
N PRO A 243 -25.40 -6.63 1.54
CA PRO A 243 -26.35 -6.06 2.45
C PRO A 243 -27.29 -7.18 2.91
N ASP A 244 -27.33 -7.46 4.20
CA ASP A 244 -28.38 -8.28 4.76
C ASP A 244 -29.70 -7.62 4.32
N ILE A 245 -30.46 -8.32 3.49
CA ILE A 245 -31.79 -7.89 3.12
C ILE A 245 -32.59 -8.01 4.40
N ILE A 246 -32.70 -6.91 5.14
CA ILE A 246 -33.66 -6.80 6.23
C ILE A 246 -35.02 -6.87 5.53
N THR A 247 -35.57 -8.06 5.45
CA THR A 247 -36.96 -8.25 5.07
C THR A 247 -37.79 -7.68 6.20
N ILE A 248 -38.15 -6.40 6.09
CA ILE A 248 -39.18 -5.83 6.95
C ILE A 248 -40.45 -6.57 6.56
N SER A 249 -40.82 -7.57 7.35
CA SER A 249 -42.15 -8.16 7.25
C SER A 249 -43.11 -7.04 7.67
N THR A 250 -43.73 -6.41 6.71
CA THR A 250 -44.94 -5.61 6.94
C THR A 250 -45.99 -6.60 7.40
N THR A 251 -46.15 -6.68 8.72
CA THR A 251 -47.37 -7.24 9.30
C THR A 251 -48.50 -6.35 8.78
N GLU A 252 -49.34 -6.90 7.91
CA GLU A 252 -50.58 -6.26 7.51
C GLU A 252 -51.37 -5.99 8.80
N GLU A 253 -51.56 -4.73 9.14
CA GLU A 253 -52.52 -4.32 10.17
C GLU A 253 -53.92 -4.73 9.67
N GLU A 254 -54.57 -5.68 10.36
CA GLU A 254 -55.99 -5.97 10.15
C GLU A 254 -56.78 -4.66 10.34
N PRO A 255 -57.73 -4.37 9.45
CA PRO A 255 -58.57 -3.17 9.62
C PRO A 255 -59.43 -3.32 10.87
N LEU A 256 -59.31 -2.37 11.77
CA LEU A 256 -60.20 -2.23 12.95
C LEU A 256 -61.63 -2.20 12.48
N ALA A 257 -62.39 -3.21 12.83
CA ALA A 257 -63.82 -3.24 12.62
C ALA A 257 -64.51 -2.10 13.34
N GLU A 258 -65.20 -1.27 12.58
CA GLU A 258 -66.03 -0.15 13.03
C GLU A 258 -67.21 -0.67 13.86
N GLN A 259 -67.13 -0.59 15.17
CA GLN A 259 -68.28 -0.83 16.05
C GLN A 259 -69.17 0.43 16.08
N ASN A 260 -70.09 0.49 15.14
CA ASN A 260 -71.27 1.35 15.25
C ASN A 260 -72.24 0.80 16.29
N ASN A 261 -72.28 1.39 17.48
CA ASN A 261 -73.43 1.22 18.38
C ASN A 261 -73.95 2.61 18.70
N VAL A 262 -74.93 2.96 17.91
CA VAL A 262 -75.90 4.02 18.20
C VAL A 262 -76.98 3.38 19.09
N THR A 263 -77.07 3.80 20.32
CA THR A 263 -78.30 3.72 21.09
C THR A 263 -78.60 5.07 21.76
N SER A 264 -79.55 5.68 21.19
CA SER A 264 -80.29 6.81 21.81
C SER A 264 -81.18 6.24 22.93
N PRO A 265 -81.36 6.88 24.05
CA PRO A 265 -82.59 6.78 24.83
C PRO A 265 -83.30 8.09 24.84
N ASP A 266 -84.55 8.01 24.38
CA ASP A 266 -85.61 8.97 24.67
C ASP A 266 -85.98 8.94 26.14
N GLY A 267 -86.44 10.09 26.64
CA GLY A 267 -87.63 10.18 27.46
C GLY A 267 -87.48 10.54 28.93
N ASN A 268 -87.96 11.69 29.15
CA ASN A 268 -88.55 12.43 30.35
C ASN A 268 -87.61 13.31 31.11
#